data_9dbd578807fae7e83398ef683c0fef59
#
_entry.id   9dbd578807fae7e83398ef683c0fef59
#
_cell.length_a   1.000
_cell.length_b   1.000
_cell.length_c   1.000
_cell.angle_alpha   90.00
_cell.angle_beta   90.00
_cell.angle_gamma   90.00
#
_symmetry.space_group_name_H-M   'P 1'
#
loop_
_entity.id
_entity.type
_entity.pdbx_description
1 polymer ?
#
loop_
_entity_poly.entity_id
_entity_poly.type
_entity_poly.pdbx_seq_one_letter_code
_entity_poly.pdbx_strand_id
1 'polypeptide(L)'
;MPIRDEAINVFMGLPGDGPRLELTYNHGVSEYELGTGYNHIAITVADLDEVLPALAAQGIEPEKPPYTVREGGSRLCFVRDPDGYRIELIEKGADA
;
A
#
# COMPACT_ATOMS: atom_id res chain seq x y z
N MET A 1 -26.58 17.37 -3.72
CA MET A 1 -25.98 17.81 -4.04
C MET A 1 -24.93 17.54 -4.51
N PRO A 2 -24.54 17.57 -5.27
CA PRO A 2 -23.47 17.09 -5.70
C PRO A 2 -22.48 17.90 -5.30
N ILE A 3 -21.57 17.48 -4.95
CA ILE A 3 -20.61 18.10 -4.48
C ILE A 3 -19.50 17.80 -5.23
N ARG A 4 -19.58 17.50 -6.41
CA ARG A 4 -18.57 17.09 -7.22
C ARG A 4 -17.37 17.92 -7.13
N ASP A 5 -17.40 19.13 -6.83
CA ASP A 5 -16.20 19.93 -6.80
C ASP A 5 -15.49 19.92 -5.46
N GLU A 6 -15.96 19.10 -4.52
CA GLU A 6 -15.34 19.03 -3.22
C GLU A 6 -14.20 18.02 -3.16
N ALA A 7 -14.16 17.09 -4.09
CA ALA A 7 -13.15 16.04 -4.05
C ALA A 7 -12.89 15.44 -5.43
N ILE A 8 -11.75 14.78 -5.54
CA ILE A 8 -11.40 14.02 -6.71
C ILE A 8 -11.11 12.61 -6.25
N ASN A 9 -11.66 11.62 -6.93
CA ASN A 9 -11.40 10.22 -6.62
C ASN A 9 -10.54 9.60 -7.70
N VAL A 10 -9.54 8.82 -7.29
CA VAL A 10 -8.65 8.13 -8.21
C VAL A 10 -8.66 6.65 -7.83
N PHE A 11 -8.86 5.79 -8.81
CA PHE A 11 -8.88 4.35 -8.57
C PHE A 11 -7.56 3.76 -9.07
N MET A 12 -6.86 3.06 -8.17
CA MET A 12 -5.57 2.46 -8.48
C MET A 12 -5.70 0.95 -8.38
N GLY A 13 -5.04 0.24 -9.26
CA GLY A 13 -5.06 -1.21 -9.22
C GLY A 13 -4.13 -1.79 -10.26
N LEU A 14 -4.03 -3.11 -10.24
CA LEU A 14 -3.25 -3.82 -11.24
C LEU A 14 -4.11 -4.01 -12.49
N PRO A 15 -3.49 -4.32 -13.62
CA PRO A 15 -4.25 -4.57 -14.85
C PRO A 15 -5.26 -5.69 -14.62
N GLY A 16 -6.40 -5.60 -15.26
CA GLY A 16 -7.46 -6.60 -15.16
C GLY A 16 -8.62 -6.12 -14.33
N ASP A 17 -9.50 -7.04 -13.97
CA ASP A 17 -10.74 -6.73 -13.28
C ASP A 17 -10.68 -6.97 -11.77
N GLY A 18 -9.48 -7.05 -11.22
CA GLY A 18 -9.32 -7.30 -9.79
C GLY A 18 -9.70 -6.10 -8.93
N PRO A 19 -9.51 -6.23 -7.62
CA PRO A 19 -9.83 -5.15 -6.70
C PRO A 19 -9.06 -3.88 -7.01
N ARG A 20 -9.66 -2.75 -6.64
CA ARG A 20 -9.04 -1.44 -6.83
C ARG A 20 -9.05 -0.70 -5.52
N LEU A 21 -8.09 0.20 -5.35
CA LEU A 21 -8.06 1.10 -4.22
C LEU A 21 -8.56 2.45 -4.71
N GLU A 22 -9.56 2.99 -4.04
CA GLU A 22 -10.07 4.31 -4.38
C GLU A 22 -9.40 5.32 -3.46
N LEU A 23 -8.72 6.29 -4.06
CA LEU A 23 -8.08 7.35 -3.31
C LEU A 23 -8.89 8.62 -3.51
N THR A 24 -9.19 9.32 -2.44
CA THR A 24 -9.99 10.54 -2.50
C THR A 24 -9.14 11.73 -2.09
N TYR A 25 -9.06 12.70 -2.96
CA TYR A 25 -8.41 13.96 -2.62
C TYR A 25 -9.53 14.97 -2.32
N ASN A 26 -9.58 15.41 -1.07
CA ASN A 26 -10.56 16.41 -0.66
C ASN A 26 -9.92 17.78 -0.84
N HIS A 27 -10.51 18.60 -1.70
CA HIS A 27 -9.95 19.91 -2.00
C HIS A 27 -9.74 20.74 -0.74
N GLY A 28 -8.57 21.32 -0.61
CA GLY A 28 -8.26 22.17 0.52
C GLY A 28 -7.77 21.46 1.78
N VAL A 29 -7.74 20.13 1.75
CA VAL A 29 -7.26 19.36 2.90
C VAL A 29 -5.91 18.77 2.54
N SER A 30 -4.86 19.12 3.28
CA SER A 30 -3.53 18.65 2.98
C SER A 30 -3.01 17.62 3.98
N GLU A 31 -3.67 17.42 5.09
CA GLU A 31 -3.26 16.40 6.04
C GLU A 31 -4.43 15.91 6.87
N TYR A 32 -4.27 14.73 7.42
CA TYR A 32 -5.29 14.09 8.24
C TYR A 32 -4.64 13.50 9.48
N GLU A 33 -5.42 13.39 10.54
CA GLU A 33 -4.96 12.67 11.71
C GLU A 33 -5.21 11.20 11.46
N LEU A 34 -4.17 10.38 11.53
CA LEU A 34 -4.30 8.96 11.27
C LEU A 34 -4.99 8.23 12.41
N GLY A 35 -4.88 8.74 13.63
CA GLY A 35 -5.51 8.13 14.79
C GLY A 35 -4.89 6.80 15.15
N THR A 36 -5.60 6.01 15.91
CA THR A 36 -5.11 4.73 16.40
C THR A 36 -5.97 3.55 15.96
N GLY A 37 -7.02 3.80 15.19
CA GLY A 37 -7.92 2.73 14.76
C GLY A 37 -7.45 2.02 13.52
N TYR A 38 -6.86 2.75 12.58
CA TYR A 38 -6.36 2.17 11.35
C TYR A 38 -5.01 1.50 11.62
N ASN A 39 -4.77 0.35 11.02
CA ASN A 39 -3.47 -0.29 11.13
C ASN A 39 -2.76 -0.31 9.79
N HIS A 40 -3.24 -1.07 8.82
CA HIS A 40 -2.60 -1.13 7.51
C HIS A 40 -3.50 -1.81 6.48
N ILE A 41 -3.14 -1.63 5.22
CA ILE A 41 -3.71 -2.35 4.10
C ILE A 41 -2.64 -3.35 3.67
N ALA A 42 -3.03 -4.55 3.29
CA ALA A 42 -2.08 -5.56 2.81
C ALA A 42 -2.26 -5.77 1.32
N ILE A 43 -1.16 -5.88 0.61
CA ILE A 43 -1.15 -6.13 -0.82
C ILE A 43 -0.23 -7.33 -1.08
N THR A 44 -0.72 -8.29 -1.85
CA THR A 44 0.09 -9.45 -2.22
C THR A 44 0.87 -9.11 -3.49
N VAL A 45 2.17 -9.37 -3.46
CA VAL A 45 3.03 -9.14 -4.62
C VAL A 45 3.70 -10.46 -4.99
N ALA A 46 4.13 -10.58 -6.24
CA ALA A 46 4.74 -11.81 -6.71
C ALA A 46 6.15 -11.99 -6.15
N ASP A 47 6.94 -10.92 -6.11
CA ASP A 47 8.34 -11.03 -5.73
C ASP A 47 8.81 -9.73 -5.09
N LEU A 48 9.12 -9.79 -3.80
CA LEU A 48 9.59 -8.61 -3.09
C LEU A 48 10.92 -8.12 -3.62
N ASP A 49 11.75 -9.03 -4.12
CA ASP A 49 13.05 -8.64 -4.64
C ASP A 49 12.96 -7.82 -5.93
N GLU A 50 11.80 -7.83 -6.58
CA GLU A 50 11.56 -6.98 -7.74
C GLU A 50 10.85 -5.69 -7.33
N VAL A 51 9.92 -5.79 -6.39
CA VAL A 51 9.11 -4.65 -5.98
C VAL A 51 9.92 -3.63 -5.20
N LEU A 52 10.76 -4.10 -4.27
CA LEU A 52 11.47 -3.19 -3.39
C LEU A 52 12.44 -2.25 -4.13
N PRO A 53 13.23 -2.72 -5.12
CA PRO A 53 14.06 -1.78 -5.86
C PRO A 53 13.24 -0.74 -6.63
N ALA A 54 12.09 -1.15 -7.16
CA ALA A 54 11.23 -0.21 -7.89
C ALA A 54 10.68 0.86 -6.95
N LEU A 55 10.32 0.47 -5.73
CA LEU A 55 9.85 1.44 -4.74
C LEU A 55 10.98 2.34 -4.27
N ALA A 56 12.18 1.79 -4.10
CA ALA A 56 13.33 2.58 -3.68
C ALA A 56 13.64 3.66 -4.71
N ALA A 57 13.44 3.37 -5.99
CA ALA A 57 13.63 4.35 -7.05
C ALA A 57 12.65 5.52 -6.92
N GLN A 58 11.53 5.31 -6.21
CA GLN A 58 10.55 6.35 -5.95
C GLN A 58 10.73 6.94 -4.56
N GLY A 59 11.81 6.60 -3.86
CA GLY A 59 12.07 7.13 -2.53
C GLY A 59 11.34 6.40 -1.41
N ILE A 60 10.81 5.23 -1.67
CA ILE A 60 10.07 4.46 -0.67
C ILE A 60 10.90 3.28 -0.21
N GLU A 61 11.25 3.25 1.07
CA GLU A 61 12.04 2.18 1.65
C GLU A 61 11.22 1.43 2.68
N PRO A 62 11.44 0.12 2.84
CA PRO A 62 10.71 -0.63 3.86
C PRO A 62 11.14 -0.24 5.27
N GLU A 63 10.25 -0.42 6.23
CA GLU A 63 10.56 -0.11 7.63
C GLU A 63 11.71 -0.98 8.12
N LYS A 64 11.81 -2.22 7.64
CA LYS A 64 12.92 -3.10 7.88
C LYS A 64 12.95 -4.14 6.75
N PRO A 65 14.06 -4.87 6.59
CA PRO A 65 14.14 -5.86 5.52
C PRO A 65 13.04 -6.90 5.59
N PRO A 66 12.69 -7.53 4.47
CA PRO A 66 11.66 -8.57 4.48
C PRO A 66 11.94 -9.65 5.50
N TYR A 67 10.87 -10.16 6.11
CA TYR A 67 10.98 -11.18 7.14
C TYR A 67 9.73 -12.06 7.09
N THR A 68 9.78 -13.19 7.82
CA THR A 68 8.62 -14.06 7.96
C THR A 68 8.20 -14.03 9.42
N VAL A 69 6.88 -14.15 9.65
CA VAL A 69 6.36 -14.18 11.00
C VAL A 69 6.55 -15.58 11.60
N ARG A 70 6.51 -16.59 10.75
CA ARG A 70 6.71 -17.96 11.19
C ARG A 70 7.52 -18.70 10.15
N GLU A 71 8.19 -19.75 10.58
CA GLU A 71 9.02 -20.55 9.70
C GLU A 71 8.18 -21.14 8.56
N GLY A 72 8.67 -21.04 7.36
CA GLY A 72 7.94 -21.53 6.19
C GLY A 72 6.85 -20.62 5.69
N GLY A 73 6.62 -19.49 6.36
CA GLY A 73 5.60 -18.55 5.90
C GLY A 73 6.11 -17.65 4.79
N SER A 74 5.21 -16.86 4.24
CA SER A 74 5.56 -15.90 3.20
C SER A 74 6.39 -14.77 3.79
N ARG A 75 7.30 -14.24 2.99
CA ARG A 75 8.04 -13.06 3.40
C ARG A 75 7.11 -11.86 3.28
N LEU A 76 7.33 -10.90 4.14
CA LEU A 76 6.57 -9.66 4.07
C LEU A 76 7.42 -8.49 4.55
N CYS A 77 6.99 -7.30 4.25
CA CYS A 77 7.59 -6.10 4.82
C CYS A 77 6.55 -5.00 4.79
N PHE A 78 6.81 -3.94 5.53
CA PHE A 78 5.92 -2.79 5.58
C PHE A 78 6.62 -1.59 4.97
N VAL A 79 5.88 -0.84 4.16
CA VAL A 79 6.31 0.45 3.66
C VAL A 79 5.27 1.47 4.09
N ARG A 80 5.57 2.74 3.93
CA ARG A 80 4.62 3.80 4.23
C ARG A 80 4.36 4.60 2.98
N ASP A 81 3.10 5.00 2.80
CA ASP A 81 2.78 5.88 1.71
C ASP A 81 3.22 7.31 2.07
N PRO A 82 3.12 8.27 1.14
CA PRO A 82 3.58 9.63 1.43
C PRO A 82 2.90 10.29 2.61
N ASP A 83 1.72 9.83 2.99
CA ASP A 83 0.98 10.40 4.11
C ASP A 83 1.22 9.66 5.42
N GLY A 84 2.07 8.64 5.40
CA GLY A 84 2.43 7.91 6.60
C GLY A 84 1.61 6.66 6.87
N TYR A 85 0.68 6.31 5.99
CA TYR A 85 -0.10 5.09 6.17
C TYR A 85 0.76 3.87 5.88
N ARG A 86 0.65 2.86 6.73
CA ARG A 86 1.41 1.64 6.55
C ARG A 86 0.75 0.73 5.53
N ILE A 87 1.58 0.12 4.71
CA ILE A 87 1.12 -0.85 3.72
C ILE A 87 1.98 -2.09 3.86
N GLU A 88 1.33 -3.23 4.03
CA GLU A 88 2.03 -4.51 4.15
C GLU A 88 2.15 -5.13 2.77
N LEU A 89 3.37 -5.49 2.38
CA LEU A 89 3.60 -6.17 1.12
C LEU A 89 3.88 -7.62 1.46
N ILE A 90 3.01 -8.52 0.99
CA ILE A 90 3.13 -9.93 1.28
C ILE A 90 3.53 -10.66 0.00
N GLU A 91 4.65 -11.37 0.05
CA GLU A 91 5.11 -12.09 -1.12
C GLU A 91 4.27 -13.34 -1.33
N LYS A 92 3.84 -13.54 -2.56
CA LYS A 92 3.04 -14.69 -2.90
C LYS A 92 3.88 -15.94 -2.69
N GLY A 93 3.32 -16.94 -2.02
CA GLY A 93 4.04 -18.17 -1.79
C GLY A 93 4.17 -18.99 -3.05
N ALA A 94 5.11 -19.93 -3.03
CA ALA A 94 5.37 -20.76 -4.19
C ALA A 94 4.15 -21.61 -4.59
N ASP A 95 3.28 -21.90 -3.62
CA ASP A 95 2.11 -22.72 -3.87
C ASP A 95 0.87 -21.92 -4.17
N ALA A 96 0.95 -20.63 -4.25
CA ALA A 96 -0.22 -19.77 -4.39
C ALA A 96 -0.54 -19.50 -5.86
#